data_60691affb7b82002c362e61f99caa28a
#
_entry.id   60691affb7b82002c362e61f99caa28a
#
_cell.length_a   1.000
_cell.length_b   1.000
_cell.length_c   1.000
_cell.angle_alpha   90.00
_cell.angle_beta   90.00
_cell.angle_gamma   90.00
#
_symmetry.space_group_name_H-M   'P 1'
#
loop_
_entity.id
_entity.type
_entity.pdbx_description
1 polymer ?
#
loop_
_entity_poly.entity_id
_entity_poly.type
_entity_poly.pdbx_seq_one_letter_code
_entity_poly.pdbx_strand_id
1 'polypeptide(L)'
;MKNILKIFLILGLTGLLAAGCSDFLKPLANGSYNEDNYQDYPSIVRGFIVKAYSLRPDTYYTTEFIGAEAGTDNAVYRNQTNSTRQFSVGTTSISANPFRAVWTRSYQGINYCNMFLKDRVGINTHYLLDHESDMVLRKTLQGDAYVLRAWYYYDLLRTFGGIGTDGNLLGVPVLTEPSEAENLDPASIKRATFDETVEQILRDCDSAEVYLPFNNRDYPDDKVYSTPITGSARYRCFDQISLNGLRAMTYLMWASPAYNPTGDKTRYQKAAEYAAKVMNHKLHVESTFTGGFDPAVGFSWQDLNNPEIIFISSMGNSTTMETSLYPQGFGGSAGIVPTQQLVDAFPAENGYPITDARSGYDPKKPYEHRDPRFEAAIFHNGSEVRRNTNNELMYTIESAVGGKDAPGLTGTSPTSYYIKKFVFSGWNPYDENVVSSVHAVFYMRWEQMCLIFAEAASKVTSPNDGSMFGISPKQALAYLRNRPTTEGKPSYVAQNGDPYLDECAASPALFEALVKNEWRITTCFEGNRFFDLRRWTANPSDLSAINVEIQGVSITGDAESGYTYTPTVIERKNYPSIWRPLPYLDVRRCPNLVQNAGWESWK
;
A
#
# COMPACT_ATOMS: atom_id res chain seq x y z
N MET A 1 -30.15 -44.04 -19.24
CA MET A 1 -29.05 -43.09 -19.57
C MET A 1 -29.21 -41.70 -18.93
N LYS A 2 -30.38 -41.06 -18.91
CA LYS A 2 -30.54 -39.71 -18.30
C LYS A 2 -30.30 -39.65 -16.77
N ASN A 3 -30.56 -40.72 -16.04
CA ASN A 3 -30.38 -40.73 -14.57
C ASN A 3 -28.94 -41.03 -14.15
N ILE A 4 -28.16 -41.76 -14.96
CA ILE A 4 -26.76 -42.04 -14.72
C ILE A 4 -25.93 -40.77 -14.96
N LEU A 5 -26.27 -39.96 -15.96
CA LEU A 5 -25.63 -38.67 -16.24
C LEU A 5 -25.82 -37.63 -15.11
N LYS A 6 -27.00 -37.67 -14.44
CA LYS A 6 -27.25 -36.79 -13.27
C LYS A 6 -26.47 -37.19 -12.04
N ILE A 7 -26.24 -38.50 -11.84
CA ILE A 7 -25.41 -39.00 -10.72
C ILE A 7 -23.93 -38.68 -10.94
N PHE A 8 -23.41 -38.75 -12.16
CA PHE A 8 -22.05 -38.32 -12.47
C PHE A 8 -21.87 -36.79 -12.40
N LEU A 9 -22.93 -36.02 -12.72
CA LEU A 9 -22.88 -34.57 -12.57
C LEU A 9 -22.88 -34.13 -11.09
N ILE A 10 -23.66 -34.83 -10.25
CA ILE A 10 -23.71 -34.56 -8.80
C ILE A 10 -22.41 -35.01 -8.10
N LEU A 11 -21.85 -36.15 -8.48
CA LEU A 11 -20.56 -36.63 -7.98
C LEU A 11 -19.39 -35.77 -8.47
N GLY A 12 -19.45 -35.21 -9.67
CA GLY A 12 -18.49 -34.24 -10.18
C GLY A 12 -18.57 -32.90 -9.47
N LEU A 13 -19.76 -32.43 -9.08
CA LEU A 13 -19.94 -31.18 -8.35
C LEU A 13 -19.55 -31.30 -6.87
N THR A 14 -19.75 -32.47 -6.25
CA THR A 14 -19.29 -32.71 -4.86
C THR A 14 -17.78 -32.87 -4.76
N GLY A 15 -17.11 -33.40 -5.81
CA GLY A 15 -15.65 -33.46 -5.88
C GLY A 15 -14.98 -32.10 -6.01
N LEU A 16 -15.60 -31.14 -6.69
CA LEU A 16 -15.11 -29.75 -6.83
C LEU A 16 -15.29 -28.89 -5.57
N LEU A 17 -16.21 -29.27 -4.67
CA LEU A 17 -16.42 -28.55 -3.41
C LEU A 17 -15.46 -29.00 -2.29
N ALA A 18 -14.78 -30.16 -2.45
CA ALA A 18 -13.82 -30.66 -1.46
C ALA A 18 -12.39 -30.14 -1.66
N ALA A 19 -12.06 -29.56 -2.83
CA ALA A 19 -10.70 -29.15 -3.18
C ALA A 19 -10.33 -27.72 -2.76
N GLY A 20 -11.19 -26.98 -2.06
CA GLY A 20 -11.07 -25.52 -1.97
C GLY A 20 -10.34 -24.93 -0.76
N CYS A 21 -9.94 -25.69 0.27
CA CYS A 21 -9.53 -25.08 1.54
C CYS A 21 -8.28 -25.63 2.22
N SER A 22 -7.63 -26.65 1.66
CA SER A 22 -6.33 -27.08 2.20
C SER A 22 -5.17 -26.19 1.72
N ASP A 23 -5.41 -25.33 0.72
CA ASP A 23 -4.34 -24.65 0.00
C ASP A 23 -3.79 -23.40 0.69
N PHE A 24 -4.55 -22.74 1.57
CA PHE A 24 -4.00 -21.55 2.22
C PHE A 24 -2.95 -21.87 3.29
N LEU A 25 -3.00 -23.10 3.87
CA LEU A 25 -2.03 -23.58 4.85
C LEU A 25 -0.98 -24.53 4.25
N LYS A 26 -1.17 -25.00 2.99
CA LYS A 26 -0.18 -25.86 2.35
C LYS A 26 0.93 -25.02 1.74
N PRO A 27 2.21 -25.27 2.08
CA PRO A 27 3.30 -24.95 1.17
C PRO A 27 3.00 -25.64 -0.17
N LEU A 28 3.19 -24.95 -1.29
CA LEU A 28 3.08 -25.58 -2.60
C LEU A 28 4.05 -26.76 -2.64
N ALA A 29 3.52 -27.99 -2.54
CA ALA A 29 4.28 -29.20 -2.65
C ALA A 29 4.75 -29.34 -4.10
N ASN A 30 5.94 -28.84 -4.42
CA ASN A 30 6.69 -29.31 -5.58
C ASN A 30 7.26 -30.67 -5.20
N GLY A 31 6.54 -31.73 -5.63
CA GLY A 31 6.81 -33.09 -5.24
C GLY A 31 8.25 -33.50 -5.49
N SER A 32 8.88 -33.92 -4.44
CA SER A 32 9.90 -34.99 -4.31
C SER A 32 10.70 -34.92 -2.99
N TYR A 33 10.38 -34.04 -2.05
CA TYR A 33 11.06 -34.03 -0.75
C TYR A 33 10.09 -34.49 0.33
N ASN A 34 10.52 -35.44 1.15
CA ASN A 34 9.75 -35.95 2.26
C ASN A 34 9.77 -34.89 3.39
N GLU A 35 8.61 -34.57 3.97
CA GLU A 35 8.48 -33.61 5.05
C GLU A 35 9.36 -33.94 6.27
N ASP A 36 9.77 -35.20 6.41
CA ASP A 36 10.59 -35.67 7.53
C ASP A 36 12.07 -35.33 7.43
N ASN A 37 12.60 -34.88 6.26
CA ASN A 37 14.04 -34.72 6.06
C ASN A 37 14.47 -33.42 5.36
N TYR A 38 13.59 -32.42 5.22
CA TYR A 38 13.96 -31.13 4.59
C TYR A 38 15.13 -30.42 5.30
N GLN A 39 15.32 -30.71 6.58
CA GLN A 39 16.39 -30.16 7.41
C GLN A 39 17.79 -30.52 6.90
N ASP A 40 17.91 -31.65 6.19
CA ASP A 40 19.18 -32.14 5.62
C ASP A 40 19.56 -31.40 4.31
N TYR A 41 18.67 -30.52 3.82
CA TYR A 41 18.85 -29.81 2.55
C TYR A 41 18.90 -28.28 2.75
N PRO A 42 20.10 -27.67 2.91
CA PRO A 42 20.25 -26.21 3.16
C PRO A 42 19.56 -25.33 2.12
N SER A 43 19.51 -25.77 0.87
CA SER A 43 18.83 -25.02 -0.21
C SER A 43 17.31 -24.95 0.01
N ILE A 44 16.70 -25.99 0.57
CA ILE A 44 15.26 -26.02 0.87
C ILE A 44 14.97 -25.13 2.06
N VAL A 45 15.75 -25.25 3.13
CA VAL A 45 15.59 -24.42 4.33
C VAL A 45 15.72 -22.93 3.98
N ARG A 46 16.74 -22.55 3.19
CA ARG A 46 16.87 -21.17 2.68
C ARG A 46 15.69 -20.80 1.76
N GLY A 47 15.20 -21.78 0.99
CA GLY A 47 14.07 -21.62 0.08
C GLY A 47 12.79 -21.15 0.76
N PHE A 48 12.55 -21.49 2.04
CA PHE A 48 11.40 -21.00 2.80
C PHE A 48 11.41 -19.48 2.92
N ILE A 49 12.55 -18.87 3.22
CA ILE A 49 12.66 -17.41 3.33
C ILE A 49 12.53 -16.75 1.95
N VAL A 50 13.14 -17.32 0.92
CA VAL A 50 12.99 -16.82 -0.46
C VAL A 50 11.52 -16.86 -0.90
N LYS A 51 10.80 -17.94 -0.59
CA LYS A 51 9.36 -18.06 -0.86
C LYS A 51 8.55 -17.05 -0.06
N ALA A 52 8.84 -16.90 1.22
CA ALA A 52 8.18 -15.88 2.04
C ALA A 52 8.37 -14.48 1.45
N TYR A 53 9.58 -14.12 0.99
CA TYR A 53 9.78 -12.84 0.29
C TYR A 53 8.98 -12.74 -1.02
N SER A 54 8.89 -13.82 -1.80
CA SER A 54 8.25 -13.83 -3.13
C SER A 54 6.73 -13.75 -3.12
N LEU A 55 6.07 -14.03 -1.98
CA LEU A 55 4.62 -13.95 -1.85
C LEU A 55 4.09 -12.52 -1.70
N ARG A 56 4.96 -11.53 -1.46
CA ARG A 56 4.56 -10.12 -1.38
C ARG A 56 4.22 -9.58 -2.77
N PRO A 57 3.24 -8.67 -2.91
CA PRO A 57 2.92 -8.06 -4.19
C PRO A 57 4.13 -7.31 -4.77
N ASP A 58 4.40 -7.46 -6.04
CA ASP A 58 5.50 -6.80 -6.76
C ASP A 58 5.04 -5.73 -7.76
N THR A 59 3.75 -5.44 -7.78
CA THR A 59 3.16 -4.38 -8.60
C THR A 59 2.12 -3.58 -7.81
N TYR A 60 2.03 -2.28 -8.10
CA TYR A 60 0.96 -1.43 -7.56
C TYR A 60 -0.41 -1.78 -8.14
N TYR A 61 -0.48 -2.44 -9.29
CA TYR A 61 -1.77 -2.82 -9.91
C TYR A 61 -2.34 -4.09 -9.25
N THR A 62 -2.60 -4.00 -7.95
CA THR A 62 -3.21 -5.06 -7.13
C THR A 62 -4.35 -4.51 -6.30
N THR A 63 -5.12 -5.41 -5.68
CA THR A 63 -6.24 -5.06 -4.79
C THR A 63 -5.79 -4.30 -3.54
N GLU A 64 -4.54 -4.49 -3.10
CA GLU A 64 -4.01 -3.88 -1.87
C GLU A 64 -3.52 -2.44 -2.05
N PHE A 65 -3.20 -2.07 -3.29
CA PHE A 65 -2.68 -0.75 -3.63
C PHE A 65 -3.68 0.06 -4.46
N ILE A 66 -3.45 0.26 -5.75
CA ILE A 66 -4.36 1.04 -6.60
C ILE A 66 -5.79 0.49 -6.58
N GLY A 67 -5.93 -0.84 -6.49
CA GLY A 67 -7.25 -1.48 -6.38
C GLY A 67 -8.01 -1.10 -5.10
N ALA A 68 -7.33 -0.99 -3.96
CA ALA A 68 -7.93 -0.48 -2.73
C ALA A 68 -8.33 1.00 -2.87
N GLU A 69 -7.46 1.83 -3.47
CA GLU A 69 -7.79 3.23 -3.77
C GLU A 69 -9.06 3.37 -4.61
N ALA A 70 -9.27 2.49 -5.59
CA ALA A 70 -10.48 2.48 -6.40
C ALA A 70 -11.76 2.15 -5.61
N GLY A 71 -11.62 1.68 -4.38
CA GLY A 71 -12.70 1.53 -3.40
C GLY A 71 -12.95 2.77 -2.53
N THR A 72 -12.39 3.93 -2.84
CA THR A 72 -12.45 5.16 -2.04
C THR A 72 -12.94 6.36 -2.86
N ASP A 73 -12.85 7.54 -2.25
CA ASP A 73 -13.06 8.83 -2.89
C ASP A 73 -11.85 9.32 -3.71
N ASN A 74 -10.79 8.51 -3.87
CA ASN A 74 -9.61 8.86 -4.65
C ASN A 74 -9.64 8.35 -6.08
N ALA A 75 -10.21 7.14 -6.29
CA ALA A 75 -10.20 6.52 -7.60
C ALA A 75 -11.42 5.61 -7.82
N VAL A 76 -11.62 5.21 -9.08
CA VAL A 76 -12.69 4.29 -9.47
C VAL A 76 -12.20 3.34 -10.58
N TYR A 77 -12.60 2.07 -10.52
CA TYR A 77 -12.43 1.18 -11.66
C TYR A 77 -13.35 1.59 -12.81
N ARG A 78 -12.82 1.69 -14.02
CA ARG A 78 -13.63 1.90 -15.22
C ARG A 78 -14.58 0.73 -15.47
N ASN A 79 -14.07 -0.50 -15.32
CA ASN A 79 -14.88 -1.71 -15.50
C ASN A 79 -15.85 -1.91 -14.34
N GLN A 80 -17.15 -1.86 -14.63
CA GLN A 80 -18.23 -2.03 -13.64
C GLN A 80 -18.32 -3.45 -13.07
N THR A 81 -17.83 -4.46 -13.79
CA THR A 81 -17.85 -5.86 -13.34
C THR A 81 -16.61 -6.26 -12.52
N ASN A 82 -15.68 -5.32 -12.29
CA ASN A 82 -14.51 -5.58 -11.43
C ASN A 82 -14.98 -5.88 -10.00
N SER A 83 -14.43 -6.93 -9.38
CA SER A 83 -14.82 -7.41 -8.06
C SER A 83 -14.64 -6.36 -6.95
N THR A 84 -13.58 -5.56 -7.00
CA THR A 84 -13.35 -4.48 -6.03
C THR A 84 -14.37 -3.35 -6.21
N ARG A 85 -14.72 -3.00 -7.45
CA ARG A 85 -15.79 -2.02 -7.72
C ARG A 85 -17.13 -2.54 -7.20
N GLN A 86 -17.51 -3.79 -7.53
CA GLN A 86 -18.73 -4.41 -7.02
C GLN A 86 -18.75 -4.45 -5.49
N PHE A 87 -17.61 -4.77 -4.87
CA PHE A 87 -17.47 -4.74 -3.41
C PHE A 87 -17.72 -3.33 -2.85
N SER A 88 -17.18 -2.31 -3.49
CA SER A 88 -17.28 -0.92 -3.02
C SER A 88 -18.67 -0.30 -3.20
N VAL A 89 -19.47 -0.79 -4.15
CA VAL A 89 -20.86 -0.34 -4.38
C VAL A 89 -21.92 -1.27 -3.78
N GLY A 90 -21.51 -2.30 -3.03
CA GLY A 90 -22.40 -3.20 -2.29
C GLY A 90 -23.11 -4.24 -3.15
N THR A 91 -22.60 -4.56 -4.36
CA THR A 91 -23.21 -5.55 -5.28
C THR A 91 -22.41 -6.84 -5.40
N THR A 92 -21.36 -7.01 -4.57
CA THR A 92 -20.50 -8.18 -4.62
C THR A 92 -21.19 -9.45 -4.13
N SER A 93 -20.83 -10.59 -4.71
CA SER A 93 -21.24 -11.89 -4.20
C SER A 93 -20.30 -12.38 -3.10
N ILE A 94 -20.81 -13.26 -2.24
CA ILE A 94 -20.08 -13.85 -1.10
C ILE A 94 -18.78 -14.59 -1.52
N SER A 95 -18.76 -15.13 -2.75
CA SER A 95 -17.60 -15.83 -3.31
C SER A 95 -16.56 -14.90 -3.92
N ALA A 96 -16.89 -13.62 -4.13
CA ALA A 96 -16.04 -12.65 -4.84
C ALA A 96 -15.37 -11.65 -3.89
N ASN A 97 -14.87 -12.11 -2.73
CA ASN A 97 -14.10 -11.27 -1.81
C ASN A 97 -12.78 -10.83 -2.45
N PRO A 98 -12.59 -9.54 -2.77
CA PRO A 98 -11.40 -9.07 -3.47
C PRO A 98 -10.12 -9.15 -2.61
N PHE A 99 -10.25 -9.29 -1.28
CA PHE A 99 -9.12 -9.37 -0.34
C PHE A 99 -8.72 -10.81 0.01
N ARG A 100 -9.36 -11.82 -0.57
CA ARG A 100 -9.04 -13.24 -0.27
C ARG A 100 -7.56 -13.57 -0.52
N ALA A 101 -6.97 -12.98 -1.55
CA ALA A 101 -5.55 -13.20 -1.87
C ALA A 101 -4.62 -12.77 -0.71
N VAL A 102 -4.93 -11.69 0.00
CA VAL A 102 -4.17 -11.23 1.18
C VAL A 102 -4.16 -12.32 2.27
N TRP A 103 -5.33 -12.88 2.56
CA TRP A 103 -5.48 -13.95 3.55
C TRP A 103 -4.61 -15.17 3.20
N THR A 104 -4.79 -15.67 1.98
CA THR A 104 -4.11 -16.89 1.54
C THR A 104 -2.59 -16.73 1.54
N ARG A 105 -2.06 -15.69 0.88
CA ARG A 105 -0.61 -15.50 0.77
C ARG A 105 0.05 -15.20 2.12
N SER A 106 -0.64 -14.44 3.01
CA SER A 106 -0.06 -14.09 4.31
C SER A 106 0.08 -15.32 5.19
N TYR A 107 -0.93 -16.19 5.26
CA TYR A 107 -0.80 -17.44 6.01
C TYR A 107 0.20 -18.42 5.38
N GLN A 108 0.33 -18.46 4.06
CA GLN A 108 1.41 -19.20 3.40
C GLN A 108 2.79 -18.65 3.79
N GLY A 109 2.96 -17.32 3.78
CA GLY A 109 4.20 -16.67 4.21
C GLY A 109 4.53 -16.94 5.68
N ILE A 110 3.54 -16.84 6.57
CA ILE A 110 3.67 -17.19 7.99
C ILE A 110 4.11 -18.65 8.15
N ASN A 111 3.51 -19.57 7.39
CA ASN A 111 3.87 -20.99 7.47
C ASN A 111 5.31 -21.25 7.03
N TYR A 112 5.78 -20.63 5.95
CA TYR A 112 7.19 -20.73 5.54
C TYR A 112 8.14 -20.18 6.61
N CYS A 113 7.78 -19.06 7.24
CA CYS A 113 8.56 -18.52 8.37
C CYS A 113 8.57 -19.50 9.55
N ASN A 114 7.42 -20.09 9.89
CA ASN A 114 7.32 -21.07 10.97
C ASN A 114 8.16 -22.33 10.69
N MET A 115 8.15 -22.84 9.46
CA MET A 115 8.99 -23.98 9.05
C MET A 115 10.49 -23.67 9.23
N PHE A 116 10.90 -22.43 8.92
CA PHE A 116 12.28 -22.00 9.12
C PHE A 116 12.66 -21.86 10.60
N LEU A 117 11.73 -21.38 11.42
CA LEU A 117 11.96 -21.10 12.85
C LEU A 117 11.83 -22.33 13.74
N LYS A 118 11.05 -23.35 13.32
CA LYS A 118 10.79 -24.58 14.09
C LYS A 118 12.10 -25.25 14.47
N ASP A 119 12.20 -25.64 15.73
CA ASP A 119 13.36 -26.36 16.29
C ASP A 119 14.71 -25.72 15.97
N ARG A 120 14.70 -24.40 15.65
CA ARG A 120 15.89 -23.63 15.25
C ARG A 120 16.55 -24.16 13.95
N VAL A 121 15.80 -24.82 13.08
CA VAL A 121 16.31 -25.43 11.85
C VAL A 121 17.07 -24.39 11.03
N GLY A 122 16.48 -23.22 10.79
CA GLY A 122 17.08 -22.19 9.95
C GLY A 122 18.44 -21.70 10.44
N ILE A 123 18.57 -21.37 11.74
CA ILE A 123 19.82 -20.85 12.29
C ILE A 123 20.87 -21.96 12.52
N ASN A 124 20.47 -23.20 12.64
CA ASN A 124 21.38 -24.32 12.84
C ASN A 124 21.89 -24.93 11.50
N THR A 125 21.21 -24.65 10.39
CA THR A 125 21.61 -25.12 9.06
C THR A 125 22.83 -24.34 8.55
N HIS A 126 23.82 -25.06 8.02
CA HIS A 126 24.99 -24.47 7.36
C HIS A 126 24.72 -24.31 5.86
N TYR A 127 24.79 -23.08 5.37
CA TYR A 127 24.49 -22.72 3.97
C TYR A 127 25.73 -22.53 3.11
N LEU A 128 26.85 -22.14 3.73
CA LEU A 128 28.11 -21.80 3.06
C LEU A 128 29.29 -22.52 3.70
N LEU A 129 30.32 -22.76 2.89
CA LEU A 129 31.56 -23.42 3.36
C LEU A 129 32.42 -22.47 4.19
N ASP A 130 32.42 -21.17 3.84
CA ASP A 130 33.15 -20.17 4.62
C ASP A 130 32.39 -19.87 5.91
N HIS A 131 33.04 -20.11 7.05
CA HIS A 131 32.41 -20.04 8.37
C HIS A 131 31.90 -18.64 8.71
N GLU A 132 32.64 -17.57 8.35
CA GLU A 132 32.25 -16.21 8.66
C GLU A 132 31.02 -15.79 7.84
N SER A 133 31.05 -16.00 6.54
CA SER A 133 29.91 -15.76 5.64
C SER A 133 28.69 -16.58 6.03
N ASP A 134 28.86 -17.85 6.40
CA ASP A 134 27.78 -18.72 6.84
C ASP A 134 27.13 -18.20 8.12
N MET A 135 27.92 -17.77 9.09
CA MET A 135 27.40 -17.21 10.34
C MET A 135 26.59 -15.93 10.11
N VAL A 136 27.05 -15.03 9.22
CA VAL A 136 26.33 -13.81 8.86
C VAL A 136 25.02 -14.16 8.14
N LEU A 137 25.07 -15.08 7.17
CA LEU A 137 23.87 -15.49 6.42
C LEU A 137 22.81 -16.14 7.32
N ARG A 138 23.23 -17.05 8.20
CA ARG A 138 22.31 -17.71 9.16
C ARG A 138 21.60 -16.70 10.04
N LYS A 139 22.33 -15.73 10.61
CA LYS A 139 21.74 -14.67 11.45
C LYS A 139 20.76 -13.82 10.67
N THR A 140 21.13 -13.34 9.48
CA THR A 140 20.24 -12.48 8.70
C THR A 140 18.98 -13.22 8.24
N LEU A 141 19.07 -14.50 7.84
CA LEU A 141 17.89 -15.31 7.50
C LEU A 141 16.97 -15.53 8.73
N GLN A 142 17.56 -15.68 9.93
CA GLN A 142 16.79 -15.78 11.16
C GLN A 142 16.00 -14.48 11.44
N GLY A 143 16.64 -13.33 11.27
CA GLY A 143 15.99 -12.01 11.35
C GLY A 143 14.89 -11.85 10.30
N ASP A 144 15.18 -12.26 9.05
CA ASP A 144 14.20 -12.25 7.96
C ASP A 144 12.96 -13.07 8.29
N ALA A 145 13.12 -14.27 8.87
CA ALA A 145 12.00 -15.14 9.23
C ALA A 145 11.06 -14.46 10.24
N TYR A 146 11.60 -13.85 11.28
CA TYR A 146 10.80 -13.13 12.27
C TYR A 146 10.11 -11.91 11.68
N VAL A 147 10.85 -11.03 10.98
CA VAL A 147 10.25 -9.79 10.46
C VAL A 147 9.24 -10.04 9.34
N LEU A 148 9.44 -11.07 8.51
CA LEU A 148 8.46 -11.46 7.49
C LEU A 148 7.18 -11.99 8.14
N ARG A 149 7.27 -12.75 9.23
CA ARG A 149 6.09 -13.20 9.98
C ARG A 149 5.36 -12.01 10.59
N ALA A 150 6.08 -11.06 11.19
CA ALA A 150 5.51 -9.80 11.68
C ALA A 150 4.82 -9.02 10.57
N TRP A 151 5.45 -8.89 9.40
CA TRP A 151 4.88 -8.22 8.23
C TRP A 151 3.57 -8.85 7.77
N TYR A 152 3.52 -10.18 7.67
CA TYR A 152 2.30 -10.88 7.25
C TYR A 152 1.18 -10.75 8.28
N TYR A 153 1.49 -10.77 9.59
CA TYR A 153 0.49 -10.48 10.62
C TYR A 153 0.02 -9.04 10.56
N TYR A 154 0.89 -8.08 10.29
CA TYR A 154 0.48 -6.69 10.05
C TYR A 154 -0.46 -6.56 8.85
N ASP A 155 -0.16 -7.21 7.72
CA ASP A 155 -0.98 -7.18 6.51
C ASP A 155 -2.36 -7.84 6.72
N LEU A 156 -2.39 -8.95 7.44
CA LEU A 156 -3.63 -9.60 7.87
C LEU A 156 -4.44 -8.71 8.83
N LEU A 157 -3.80 -8.14 9.83
CA LEU A 157 -4.45 -7.35 10.86
C LEU A 157 -5.07 -6.08 10.30
N ARG A 158 -4.32 -5.31 9.49
CA ARG A 158 -4.86 -4.10 8.83
C ARG A 158 -6.00 -4.42 7.86
N THR A 159 -5.99 -5.64 7.28
CA THR A 159 -7.00 -6.05 6.30
C THR A 159 -8.24 -6.63 6.96
N PHE A 160 -8.11 -7.47 7.97
CA PHE A 160 -9.21 -8.26 8.54
C PHE A 160 -9.50 -7.99 10.01
N GLY A 161 -8.63 -7.27 10.71
CA GLY A 161 -8.88 -6.84 12.09
C GLY A 161 -10.11 -5.95 12.20
N GLY A 162 -10.91 -6.15 13.26
CA GLY A 162 -12.11 -5.35 13.47
C GLY A 162 -13.06 -5.97 14.50
N ILE A 163 -14.20 -5.31 14.73
CA ILE A 163 -15.21 -5.82 15.62
C ILE A 163 -15.88 -7.04 15.00
N GLY A 164 -15.85 -8.16 15.72
CA GLY A 164 -16.53 -9.39 15.34
C GLY A 164 -18.04 -9.32 15.53
N THR A 165 -18.75 -10.30 14.94
CA THR A 165 -20.22 -10.46 15.15
C THR A 165 -20.58 -10.78 16.61
N ASP A 166 -19.60 -11.08 17.45
CA ASP A 166 -19.68 -11.27 18.91
C ASP A 166 -19.48 -9.97 19.70
N GLY A 167 -19.22 -8.85 19.01
CA GLY A 167 -19.01 -7.53 19.62
C GLY A 167 -17.58 -7.27 20.12
N ASN A 168 -16.66 -8.23 20.01
CA ASN A 168 -15.28 -8.08 20.48
C ASN A 168 -14.39 -7.46 19.38
N LEU A 169 -13.41 -6.66 19.77
CA LEU A 169 -12.38 -6.18 18.86
C LEU A 169 -11.34 -7.29 18.65
N LEU A 170 -11.40 -7.92 17.46
CA LEU A 170 -10.64 -9.11 17.10
C LEU A 170 -9.55 -8.81 16.07
N GLY A 171 -8.42 -9.48 16.24
CA GLY A 171 -7.35 -9.57 15.25
C GLY A 171 -7.60 -10.72 14.26
N VAL A 172 -6.61 -11.56 14.09
CA VAL A 172 -6.62 -12.73 13.21
C VAL A 172 -6.12 -13.98 13.97
N PRO A 173 -6.30 -15.20 13.46
CA PRO A 173 -5.66 -16.37 14.04
C PRO A 173 -4.13 -16.24 14.11
N VAL A 174 -3.56 -16.40 15.30
CA VAL A 174 -2.11 -16.35 15.52
C VAL A 174 -1.57 -17.78 15.51
N LEU A 175 -0.80 -18.11 14.47
CA LEU A 175 -0.20 -19.44 14.24
C LEU A 175 1.32 -19.27 14.23
N THR A 176 2.00 -19.78 15.27
CA THR A 176 3.46 -19.65 15.45
C THR A 176 4.21 -20.94 15.17
N GLU A 177 3.48 -22.04 14.95
CA GLU A 177 4.01 -23.34 14.58
C GLU A 177 3.67 -23.65 13.11
N PRO A 178 4.47 -24.48 12.43
CA PRO A 178 4.12 -24.96 11.09
C PRO A 178 2.77 -25.66 11.09
N SER A 179 1.94 -25.33 10.12
CA SER A 179 0.63 -25.94 9.95
C SER A 179 0.73 -27.02 8.90
N GLU A 180 0.57 -28.26 9.31
CA GLU A 180 0.33 -29.40 8.40
C GLU A 180 -1.17 -29.46 8.16
N ALA A 181 -1.58 -29.29 6.90
CA ALA A 181 -3.01 -29.20 6.55
C ALA A 181 -3.82 -30.44 6.98
N GLU A 182 -3.17 -31.60 7.12
CA GLU A 182 -3.79 -32.86 7.50
C GLU A 182 -4.03 -32.95 9.01
N ASN A 183 -3.26 -32.23 9.82
CA ASN A 183 -3.29 -32.27 11.28
C ASN A 183 -3.98 -31.06 11.92
N LEU A 184 -4.41 -30.08 11.11
CA LEU A 184 -5.06 -28.89 11.63
C LEU A 184 -6.54 -29.16 11.90
N ASP A 185 -6.93 -29.17 13.17
CA ASP A 185 -8.35 -29.20 13.57
C ASP A 185 -9.01 -27.84 13.26
N PRO A 186 -9.97 -27.77 12.33
CA PRO A 186 -10.67 -26.53 12.02
C PRO A 186 -11.36 -25.90 13.23
N ALA A 187 -11.77 -26.69 14.22
CA ALA A 187 -12.40 -26.20 15.44
C ALA A 187 -11.40 -25.49 16.39
N SER A 188 -10.10 -25.76 16.24
CA SER A 188 -9.07 -25.06 17.02
C SER A 188 -8.78 -23.64 16.52
N ILE A 189 -9.15 -23.34 15.25
CA ILE A 189 -8.88 -22.04 14.64
C ILE A 189 -9.86 -21.00 15.14
N LYS A 190 -9.33 -20.03 15.89
CA LYS A 190 -10.05 -18.87 16.38
C LYS A 190 -9.23 -17.61 16.22
N ARG A 191 -9.89 -16.45 16.13
CA ARG A 191 -9.21 -15.15 16.12
C ARG A 191 -8.64 -14.87 17.52
N ALA A 192 -7.43 -14.33 17.53
CA ALA A 192 -6.89 -13.63 18.69
C ALA A 192 -7.60 -12.27 18.83
N THR A 193 -7.50 -11.62 19.98
CA THR A 193 -7.86 -10.21 20.09
C THR A 193 -6.97 -9.34 19.19
N PHE A 194 -7.40 -8.11 18.93
CA PHE A 194 -6.59 -7.17 18.19
C PHE A 194 -5.25 -6.91 18.87
N ASP A 195 -5.28 -6.70 20.18
CA ASP A 195 -4.10 -6.45 21.02
C ASP A 195 -3.14 -7.65 21.01
N GLU A 196 -3.61 -8.88 21.20
CA GLU A 196 -2.77 -10.09 21.14
C GLU A 196 -2.08 -10.24 19.76
N THR A 197 -2.78 -9.87 18.67
CA THR A 197 -2.17 -9.91 17.34
C THR A 197 -1.09 -8.83 17.19
N VAL A 198 -1.32 -7.61 17.70
CA VAL A 198 -0.29 -6.55 17.72
C VAL A 198 0.91 -6.99 18.56
N GLU A 199 0.68 -7.56 19.73
CA GLU A 199 1.76 -8.06 20.58
C GLU A 199 2.59 -9.14 19.88
N GLN A 200 1.96 -10.02 19.08
CA GLN A 200 2.71 -10.99 18.28
C GLN A 200 3.59 -10.31 17.23
N ILE A 201 3.06 -9.30 16.53
CA ILE A 201 3.85 -8.51 15.56
C ILE A 201 5.07 -7.90 16.24
N LEU A 202 4.88 -7.28 17.41
CA LEU A 202 5.95 -6.60 18.14
C LEU A 202 6.97 -7.60 18.71
N ARG A 203 6.54 -8.76 19.26
CA ARG A 203 7.46 -9.83 19.69
C ARG A 203 8.35 -10.34 18.55
N ASP A 204 7.77 -10.51 17.37
CA ASP A 204 8.53 -10.91 16.19
C ASP A 204 9.50 -9.80 15.75
N CYS A 205 9.09 -8.53 15.83
CA CYS A 205 9.99 -7.40 15.58
C CYS A 205 11.16 -7.36 16.57
N ASP A 206 10.92 -7.58 17.85
CA ASP A 206 11.96 -7.60 18.88
C ASP A 206 12.93 -8.77 18.66
N SER A 207 12.42 -9.93 18.25
CA SER A 207 13.24 -11.08 17.89
C SER A 207 14.09 -10.80 16.63
N ALA A 208 13.51 -10.14 15.62
CA ALA A 208 14.19 -9.81 14.38
C ALA A 208 15.34 -8.81 14.59
N GLU A 209 15.15 -7.81 15.48
CA GLU A 209 16.15 -6.77 15.75
C GLU A 209 17.49 -7.34 16.21
N VAL A 210 17.48 -8.48 16.93
CA VAL A 210 18.71 -9.16 17.40
C VAL A 210 19.58 -9.67 16.25
N TYR A 211 18.97 -9.97 15.11
CA TYR A 211 19.61 -10.68 14.01
C TYR A 211 19.79 -9.84 12.74
N LEU A 212 18.92 -8.84 12.51
CA LEU A 212 18.97 -8.02 11.32
C LEU A 212 20.16 -7.04 11.34
N PRO A 213 20.81 -6.78 10.19
CA PRO A 213 21.78 -5.71 10.06
C PRO A 213 21.12 -4.35 10.31
N PHE A 214 21.93 -3.39 10.77
CA PHE A 214 21.41 -2.04 11.05
C PHE A 214 20.84 -1.38 9.79
N ASN A 215 21.58 -1.38 8.69
CA ASN A 215 21.18 -0.87 7.40
C ASN A 215 21.82 -1.70 6.27
N ASN A 216 21.03 -2.20 5.34
CA ASN A 216 21.56 -2.96 4.21
C ASN A 216 22.33 -2.10 3.20
N ARG A 217 22.05 -0.77 3.13
CA ARG A 217 22.71 0.16 2.20
C ARG A 217 24.07 0.63 2.69
N ASP A 218 24.22 0.78 4.01
CA ASP A 218 25.44 1.28 4.65
C ASP A 218 26.33 0.14 5.13
N TYR A 219 26.05 -1.10 4.72
CA TYR A 219 26.93 -2.22 5.05
C TYR A 219 28.24 -1.98 4.31
N PRO A 220 29.38 -1.87 5.03
CA PRO A 220 30.63 -1.54 4.38
C PRO A 220 30.96 -2.62 3.33
N ASP A 221 31.13 -2.19 2.08
CA ASP A 221 31.60 -3.04 0.97
C ASP A 221 33.07 -3.48 1.12
N ASP A 222 33.73 -3.11 2.23
CA ASP A 222 35.12 -3.45 2.55
C ASP A 222 35.29 -4.93 2.92
N LYS A 223 34.22 -5.65 3.25
CA LYS A 223 34.22 -7.11 3.34
C LYS A 223 33.58 -7.73 2.10
N VAL A 224 34.41 -8.09 1.14
CA VAL A 224 33.99 -8.87 -0.01
C VAL A 224 33.83 -10.34 0.43
N TYR A 225 32.58 -10.75 0.67
CA TYR A 225 32.27 -12.17 0.84
C TYR A 225 32.31 -12.86 -0.53
N SER A 226 32.76 -14.12 -0.56
CA SER A 226 32.79 -14.94 -1.78
C SER A 226 31.40 -15.16 -2.40
N THR A 227 30.34 -14.93 -1.62
CA THR A 227 28.93 -14.96 -2.03
C THR A 227 28.28 -13.64 -1.62
N PRO A 228 27.52 -12.97 -2.50
CA PRO A 228 26.82 -11.73 -2.16
C PRO A 228 25.73 -12.00 -1.10
N ILE A 229 26.02 -11.69 0.16
CA ILE A 229 25.10 -11.92 1.31
C ILE A 229 24.80 -10.63 2.08
N THR A 230 25.43 -9.53 1.70
CA THR A 230 25.31 -8.19 2.32
C THR A 230 25.18 -7.11 1.25
N GLY A 231 25.06 -5.87 1.65
CA GLY A 231 25.03 -4.72 0.75
C GLY A 231 23.89 -4.82 -0.29
N SER A 232 24.24 -4.58 -1.56
CA SER A 232 23.28 -4.56 -2.68
C SER A 232 22.49 -5.85 -2.85
N ALA A 233 23.03 -7.01 -2.45
CA ALA A 233 22.32 -8.29 -2.47
C ALA A 233 21.12 -8.32 -1.54
N ARG A 234 21.05 -7.41 -0.55
CA ARG A 234 20.01 -7.35 0.46
C ARG A 234 19.13 -6.10 0.41
N TYR A 235 19.28 -5.22 -0.57
CA TYR A 235 18.49 -3.97 -0.67
C TYR A 235 16.96 -4.19 -0.68
N ARG A 236 16.50 -5.41 -0.97
CA ARG A 236 15.09 -5.81 -0.97
C ARG A 236 14.70 -6.65 0.24
N CYS A 237 15.61 -6.81 1.19
CA CYS A 237 15.38 -7.50 2.45
C CYS A 237 15.21 -6.49 3.58
N PHE A 238 14.65 -6.94 4.67
CA PHE A 238 14.54 -6.12 5.87
C PHE A 238 15.91 -5.85 6.50
N ASP A 239 16.00 -4.70 7.14
CA ASP A 239 17.03 -4.26 8.06
C ASP A 239 16.38 -3.59 9.27
N GLN A 240 17.18 -3.09 10.23
CA GLN A 240 16.61 -2.45 11.42
C GLN A 240 15.91 -1.13 11.10
N ILE A 241 16.24 -0.46 9.99
CA ILE A 241 15.56 0.78 9.58
C ILE A 241 14.14 0.45 9.11
N SER A 242 13.97 -0.50 8.20
CA SER A 242 12.66 -0.97 7.73
C SER A 242 11.86 -1.68 8.84
N LEU A 243 12.53 -2.35 9.77
CA LEU A 243 11.92 -2.91 10.97
C LEU A 243 11.29 -1.82 11.86
N ASN A 244 12.00 -0.71 12.08
CA ASN A 244 11.45 0.43 12.81
C ASN A 244 10.28 1.08 12.06
N GLY A 245 10.31 1.10 10.74
CA GLY A 245 9.17 1.49 9.91
C GLY A 245 7.95 0.60 10.14
N LEU A 246 8.11 -0.71 10.20
CA LEU A 246 7.02 -1.66 10.51
C LEU A 246 6.45 -1.44 11.91
N ARG A 247 7.31 -1.21 12.91
CA ARG A 247 6.86 -0.84 14.26
C ARG A 247 6.05 0.46 14.26
N ALA A 248 6.52 1.50 13.57
CA ALA A 248 5.82 2.78 13.45
C ALA A 248 4.43 2.61 12.84
N MET A 249 4.32 1.86 11.74
CA MET A 249 3.04 1.54 11.07
C MET A 249 2.11 0.75 12.00
N THR A 250 2.64 -0.23 12.72
CA THR A 250 1.86 -1.09 13.63
C THR A 250 1.30 -0.27 14.81
N TYR A 251 2.13 0.54 15.45
CA TYR A 251 1.70 1.39 16.54
C TYR A 251 0.71 2.48 16.10
N LEU A 252 0.89 3.09 14.90
CA LEU A 252 -0.07 4.06 14.38
C LEU A 252 -1.44 3.42 14.14
N MET A 253 -1.48 2.23 13.56
CA MET A 253 -2.72 1.48 13.37
C MET A 253 -3.37 1.19 14.73
N TRP A 254 -2.62 0.67 15.68
CA TRP A 254 -3.10 0.34 17.02
C TRP A 254 -3.56 1.56 17.82
N ALA A 255 -2.94 2.73 17.60
CA ALA A 255 -3.31 4.00 18.21
C ALA A 255 -4.57 4.64 17.60
N SER A 256 -4.92 4.25 16.37
CA SER A 256 -5.98 4.91 15.58
C SER A 256 -7.36 4.68 16.19
N PRO A 257 -8.30 5.63 16.07
CA PRO A 257 -9.58 5.63 16.77
C PRO A 257 -10.40 4.35 16.63
N ALA A 258 -10.42 3.70 15.46
CA ALA A 258 -11.14 2.46 15.23
C ALA A 258 -10.65 1.27 16.07
N TYR A 259 -9.38 1.30 16.51
CA TYR A 259 -8.70 0.20 17.22
C TYR A 259 -8.24 0.57 18.63
N ASN A 260 -8.52 1.79 19.06
CA ASN A 260 -8.10 2.33 20.36
C ASN A 260 -9.28 2.94 21.13
N PRO A 261 -10.25 2.11 21.55
CA PRO A 261 -11.45 2.60 22.23
C PRO A 261 -11.16 3.26 23.59
N THR A 262 -10.01 2.96 24.19
CA THR A 262 -9.58 3.58 25.46
C THR A 262 -8.91 4.94 25.28
N GLY A 263 -8.54 5.31 24.05
CA GLY A 263 -7.81 6.54 23.76
C GLY A 263 -6.38 6.56 24.29
N ASP A 264 -5.74 5.39 24.43
CA ASP A 264 -4.37 5.28 24.93
C ASP A 264 -3.37 6.02 24.03
N LYS A 265 -2.86 7.14 24.53
CA LYS A 265 -1.91 8.01 23.82
C LYS A 265 -0.48 7.45 23.78
N THR A 266 -0.15 6.47 24.63
CA THR A 266 1.20 5.86 24.64
C THR A 266 1.46 5.13 23.32
N ARG A 267 0.42 4.61 22.66
CA ARG A 267 0.51 3.99 21.34
C ARG A 267 0.92 5.00 20.27
N TYR A 268 0.37 6.23 20.31
CA TYR A 268 0.79 7.33 19.41
C TYR A 268 2.24 7.76 19.69
N GLN A 269 2.61 7.87 20.96
CA GLN A 269 3.99 8.20 21.33
C GLN A 269 4.96 7.17 20.74
N LYS A 270 4.67 5.88 20.85
CA LYS A 270 5.51 4.82 20.27
C LYS A 270 5.56 4.89 18.75
N ALA A 271 4.44 5.16 18.06
CA ALA A 271 4.44 5.36 16.61
C ALA A 271 5.37 6.51 16.19
N ALA A 272 5.29 7.65 16.90
CA ALA A 272 6.15 8.80 16.66
C ALA A 272 7.63 8.51 16.95
N GLU A 273 7.95 7.81 18.05
CA GLU A 273 9.32 7.42 18.41
C GLU A 273 9.99 6.59 17.30
N TYR A 274 9.29 5.57 16.80
CA TYR A 274 9.83 4.69 15.75
C TYR A 274 9.89 5.40 14.38
N ALA A 275 8.91 6.20 14.03
CA ALA A 275 8.95 7.02 12.81
C ALA A 275 10.11 8.02 12.85
N ALA A 276 10.32 8.71 13.99
CA ALA A 276 11.44 9.64 14.18
C ALA A 276 12.81 8.95 14.04
N LYS A 277 12.98 7.73 14.53
CA LYS A 277 14.23 6.96 14.34
C LYS A 277 14.55 6.79 12.85
N VAL A 278 13.57 6.43 12.03
CA VAL A 278 13.75 6.25 10.59
C VAL A 278 14.02 7.60 9.92
N MET A 279 13.23 8.63 10.22
CA MET A 279 13.38 9.96 9.64
C MET A 279 14.74 10.56 9.93
N ASN A 280 15.18 10.54 11.21
CA ASN A 280 16.45 11.12 11.65
C ASN A 280 17.63 10.38 11.05
N HIS A 281 17.57 9.04 10.94
CA HIS A 281 18.63 8.28 10.26
C HIS A 281 18.84 8.80 8.84
N LYS A 282 17.79 8.90 8.04
CA LYS A 282 17.86 9.38 6.67
C LYS A 282 18.42 10.81 6.58
N LEU A 283 17.94 11.73 7.40
CA LEU A 283 18.39 13.12 7.40
C LEU A 283 19.85 13.32 7.84
N HIS A 284 20.38 12.46 8.71
CA HIS A 284 21.73 12.60 9.24
C HIS A 284 22.79 11.83 8.46
N VAL A 285 22.43 10.73 7.81
CA VAL A 285 23.41 9.82 7.16
C VAL A 285 23.50 10.06 5.65
N GLU A 286 22.40 10.41 4.99
CA GLU A 286 22.41 10.66 3.55
C GLU A 286 22.67 12.15 3.25
N SER A 287 23.92 12.52 3.05
CA SER A 287 24.38 13.92 2.85
C SER A 287 23.75 14.64 1.65
N THR A 288 23.19 13.91 0.71
CA THR A 288 22.47 14.44 -0.47
C THR A 288 20.96 14.50 -0.28
N PHE A 289 20.44 13.95 0.83
CA PHE A 289 19.02 13.91 1.10
C PHE A 289 18.56 15.21 1.76
N THR A 290 17.82 16.03 1.04
CA THR A 290 17.38 17.37 1.48
C THR A 290 16.02 17.38 2.16
N GLY A 291 15.43 16.21 2.39
CA GLY A 291 14.12 16.09 3.07
C GLY A 291 12.92 16.33 2.17
N GLY A 292 13.02 16.10 0.90
CA GLY A 292 11.90 16.18 -0.02
C GLY A 292 12.13 15.33 -1.27
N PHE A 293 11.06 14.70 -1.75
CA PHE A 293 11.09 14.03 -3.02
C PHE A 293 11.03 15.06 -4.15
N ASP A 294 11.89 14.94 -5.15
CA ASP A 294 11.81 15.74 -6.36
C ASP A 294 10.88 15.08 -7.39
N PRO A 295 9.62 15.53 -7.56
CA PRO A 295 8.73 14.99 -8.57
C PRO A 295 9.20 15.29 -10.01
N ALA A 296 10.17 16.20 -10.21
CA ALA A 296 10.68 16.55 -11.53
C ALA A 296 11.72 15.55 -12.05
N VAL A 297 12.46 14.92 -11.16
CA VAL A 297 13.33 13.80 -11.54
C VAL A 297 12.49 12.58 -11.90
N GLY A 298 11.18 12.78 -11.90
CA GLY A 298 10.17 11.77 -11.98
C GLY A 298 10.29 10.87 -10.75
N PHE A 299 9.19 10.51 -10.17
CA PHE A 299 9.17 9.37 -9.30
C PHE A 299 9.71 8.24 -10.16
N SER A 300 11.02 8.18 -10.30
CA SER A 300 11.66 7.05 -10.91
C SER A 300 11.46 5.90 -9.95
N TRP A 301 10.25 5.33 -9.98
CA TRP A 301 9.93 4.04 -9.38
C TRP A 301 10.92 2.98 -9.88
N GLN A 302 11.81 3.37 -10.75
CA GLN A 302 12.86 2.64 -11.41
C GLN A 302 14.24 2.90 -10.83
N ASP A 303 14.42 3.99 -10.07
CA ASP A 303 15.71 4.28 -9.45
C ASP A 303 15.81 3.61 -8.07
N LEU A 304 16.61 2.56 -8.01
CA LEU A 304 16.93 1.85 -6.77
C LEU A 304 17.74 2.68 -5.78
N ASN A 305 18.36 3.75 -6.23
CA ASN A 305 19.12 4.65 -5.40
C ASN A 305 18.30 5.82 -4.88
N ASN A 306 16.98 5.82 -5.17
CA ASN A 306 16.08 6.83 -4.63
C ASN A 306 16.22 6.86 -3.09
N PRO A 307 16.61 8.01 -2.50
CA PRO A 307 16.87 8.12 -1.07
C PRO A 307 15.62 7.93 -0.21
N GLU A 308 14.43 8.05 -0.78
CA GLU A 308 13.17 7.81 -0.06
C GLU A 308 12.87 6.33 0.21
N ILE A 309 13.53 5.42 -0.48
CA ILE A 309 13.28 3.99 -0.31
C ILE A 309 13.72 3.54 1.08
N ILE A 310 12.78 2.95 1.83
CA ILE A 310 13.06 2.26 3.08
C ILE A 310 12.92 0.76 2.86
N PHE A 311 11.84 0.32 2.21
CA PHE A 311 11.61 -1.09 1.93
C PHE A 311 10.86 -1.27 0.60
N ILE A 312 11.36 -2.15 -0.25
CA ILE A 312 10.93 -2.31 -1.65
C ILE A 312 10.65 -3.78 -1.99
N SER A 313 9.78 -4.02 -2.98
CA SER A 313 9.54 -5.36 -3.54
C SER A 313 10.71 -5.85 -4.40
N SER A 314 10.60 -7.08 -4.91
CA SER A 314 11.34 -7.49 -6.10
C SER A 314 11.02 -6.56 -7.26
N MET A 315 11.92 -6.48 -8.22
CA MET A 315 11.78 -5.67 -9.40
C MET A 315 11.74 -6.54 -10.65
N GLY A 316 10.95 -6.13 -11.60
CA GLY A 316 10.87 -6.80 -12.89
C GLY A 316 10.53 -5.82 -13.99
N ASN A 317 11.01 -6.10 -15.19
CA ASN A 317 10.60 -5.37 -16.38
C ASN A 317 9.15 -5.72 -16.71
N SER A 318 8.31 -4.70 -16.83
CA SER A 318 6.87 -4.86 -17.09
C SER A 318 6.35 -3.64 -17.86
N THR A 319 5.25 -3.82 -18.58
CA THR A 319 4.43 -2.75 -19.16
C THR A 319 3.04 -2.71 -18.52
N THR A 320 2.83 -3.45 -17.42
CA THR A 320 1.51 -3.61 -16.80
C THR A 320 0.93 -2.28 -16.33
N MET A 321 1.76 -1.40 -15.77
CA MET A 321 1.30 -0.10 -15.29
C MET A 321 0.85 0.78 -16.47
N GLU A 322 1.63 0.85 -17.52
CA GLU A 322 1.37 1.64 -18.73
C GLU A 322 0.10 1.16 -19.45
N THR A 323 0.03 -0.14 -19.74
CA THR A 323 -1.13 -0.75 -20.42
C THR A 323 -2.41 -0.71 -19.59
N SER A 324 -2.29 -0.61 -18.26
CA SER A 324 -3.44 -0.52 -17.37
C SER A 324 -3.93 0.91 -17.13
N LEU A 325 -3.02 1.90 -17.10
CA LEU A 325 -3.33 3.25 -16.60
C LEU A 325 -3.44 4.33 -17.68
N TYR A 326 -2.65 4.24 -18.76
CA TYR A 326 -2.77 5.20 -19.86
C TYR A 326 -4.14 5.14 -20.53
N PRO A 327 -4.56 6.22 -21.24
CA PRO A 327 -5.78 6.21 -22.05
C PRO A 327 -5.65 5.20 -23.19
N GLN A 328 -6.80 4.69 -23.68
CA GLN A 328 -6.83 3.72 -24.76
C GLN A 328 -6.21 4.29 -26.05
N GLY A 329 -6.43 5.55 -26.34
CA GLY A 329 -5.82 6.22 -27.49
C GLY A 329 -4.30 6.26 -27.45
N PHE A 330 -3.68 6.04 -26.28
CA PHE A 330 -2.24 5.88 -26.11
C PHE A 330 -1.87 4.45 -25.65
N GLY A 331 -2.56 3.43 -26.14
CA GLY A 331 -2.22 2.03 -25.94
C GLY A 331 -2.54 1.46 -24.54
N GLY A 332 -3.18 2.23 -23.66
CA GLY A 332 -3.60 1.79 -22.35
C GLY A 332 -5.04 1.32 -22.30
N SER A 333 -5.59 1.12 -21.09
CA SER A 333 -6.97 0.68 -20.89
C SER A 333 -7.77 1.56 -19.92
N ALA A 334 -7.15 2.60 -19.33
CA ALA A 334 -7.78 3.43 -18.30
C ALA A 334 -8.47 2.59 -17.20
N GLY A 335 -7.81 1.51 -16.76
CA GLY A 335 -8.43 0.49 -15.91
C GLY A 335 -8.90 1.01 -14.56
N ILE A 336 -8.13 1.92 -13.96
CA ILE A 336 -8.45 2.69 -12.74
C ILE A 336 -8.13 4.15 -13.04
N VAL A 337 -9.02 5.04 -12.62
CA VAL A 337 -8.93 6.47 -12.92
C VAL A 337 -9.18 7.32 -11.68
N PRO A 338 -8.54 8.50 -11.56
CA PRO A 338 -8.74 9.44 -10.45
C PRO A 338 -10.16 10.02 -10.43
N THR A 339 -10.59 10.46 -9.24
CA THR A 339 -11.86 11.16 -9.04
C THR A 339 -11.66 12.67 -9.01
N GLN A 340 -12.76 13.44 -9.20
CA GLN A 340 -12.77 14.88 -8.98
C GLN A 340 -12.40 15.23 -7.52
N GLN A 341 -12.87 14.44 -6.56
CA GLN A 341 -12.58 14.67 -5.14
C GLN A 341 -11.09 14.58 -4.81
N LEU A 342 -10.34 13.70 -5.50
CA LEU A 342 -8.88 13.67 -5.33
C LEU A 342 -8.23 14.88 -5.99
N VAL A 343 -8.67 15.28 -7.17
CA VAL A 343 -8.17 16.49 -7.85
C VAL A 343 -8.37 17.71 -6.98
N ASP A 344 -9.55 17.85 -6.34
CA ASP A 344 -9.86 18.97 -5.44
C ASP A 344 -9.05 18.94 -4.14
N ALA A 345 -8.57 17.78 -3.71
CA ALA A 345 -7.77 17.64 -2.49
C ALA A 345 -6.36 18.24 -2.61
N PHE A 346 -5.81 18.35 -3.82
CA PHE A 346 -4.54 19.05 -4.04
C PHE A 346 -4.73 20.54 -3.81
N PRO A 347 -3.90 21.20 -2.99
CA PRO A 347 -4.01 22.64 -2.74
C PRO A 347 -3.57 23.47 -3.95
N ALA A 348 -3.72 24.76 -3.86
CA ALA A 348 -3.05 25.71 -4.75
C ALA A 348 -1.53 25.71 -4.48
N GLU A 349 -0.74 26.24 -5.41
CA GLU A 349 0.73 26.30 -5.31
C GLU A 349 1.22 27.07 -4.08
N ASN A 350 0.41 28.01 -3.56
CA ASN A 350 0.71 28.77 -2.34
C ASN A 350 0.35 28.03 -1.04
N GLY A 351 -0.07 26.78 -1.12
CA GLY A 351 -0.34 25.88 0.01
C GLY A 351 -1.75 25.95 0.57
N TYR A 352 -2.59 26.91 0.19
CA TYR A 352 -3.99 26.99 0.63
C TYR A 352 -4.87 25.98 -0.12
N PRO A 353 -5.87 25.37 0.56
CA PRO A 353 -6.89 24.58 -0.12
C PRO A 353 -7.60 25.43 -1.20
N ILE A 354 -7.99 24.81 -2.30
CA ILE A 354 -8.68 25.53 -3.41
C ILE A 354 -10.00 26.18 -3.01
N THR A 355 -10.57 25.73 -1.89
CA THR A 355 -11.80 26.33 -1.30
C THR A 355 -11.54 27.58 -0.46
N ASP A 356 -10.29 27.87 -0.13
CA ASP A 356 -9.91 29.09 0.58
C ASP A 356 -9.75 30.24 -0.42
N ALA A 357 -10.36 31.39 -0.16
CA ALA A 357 -10.28 32.56 -1.05
C ALA A 357 -8.84 33.04 -1.29
N ARG A 358 -7.92 32.77 -0.35
CA ARG A 358 -6.50 33.15 -0.44
C ARG A 358 -5.70 32.24 -1.39
N SER A 359 -6.28 31.10 -1.80
CA SER A 359 -5.64 30.19 -2.75
C SER A 359 -5.41 30.83 -4.12
N GLY A 360 -6.23 31.79 -4.51
CA GLY A 360 -6.24 32.36 -5.86
C GLY A 360 -6.78 31.38 -6.92
N TYR A 361 -7.43 30.28 -6.51
CA TYR A 361 -7.97 29.28 -7.41
C TYR A 361 -9.04 29.86 -8.36
N ASP A 362 -8.86 29.61 -9.66
CA ASP A 362 -9.84 29.96 -10.70
C ASP A 362 -10.54 28.68 -11.21
N PRO A 363 -11.86 28.52 -10.97
CA PRO A 363 -12.60 27.35 -11.44
C PRO A 363 -12.71 27.27 -12.99
N LYS A 364 -12.39 28.32 -13.72
CA LYS A 364 -12.29 28.30 -15.19
C LYS A 364 -10.94 27.76 -15.68
N LYS A 365 -9.95 27.72 -14.80
CA LYS A 365 -8.59 27.25 -15.05
C LYS A 365 -8.15 26.29 -13.92
N PRO A 366 -8.88 25.19 -13.70
CA PRO A 366 -8.79 24.39 -12.48
C PRO A 366 -7.45 23.68 -12.31
N TYR A 367 -6.62 23.64 -13.33
CA TYR A 367 -5.34 22.92 -13.34
C TYR A 367 -4.14 23.87 -13.20
N GLU A 368 -4.33 25.18 -13.37
CA GLU A 368 -3.26 26.18 -13.24
C GLU A 368 -2.99 26.49 -11.76
N HIS A 369 -1.74 26.84 -11.42
CA HIS A 369 -1.32 27.27 -10.08
C HIS A 369 -1.66 26.27 -8.96
N ARG A 370 -1.50 24.97 -9.23
CA ARG A 370 -1.73 23.87 -8.28
C ARG A 370 -0.42 23.41 -7.64
N ASP A 371 -0.55 22.72 -6.52
CA ASP A 371 0.57 21.98 -5.91
C ASP A 371 1.26 21.10 -6.97
N PRO A 372 2.59 21.12 -7.09
CA PRO A 372 3.32 20.38 -8.13
C PRO A 372 3.08 18.86 -8.11
N ARG A 373 2.68 18.30 -6.95
CA ARG A 373 2.30 16.89 -6.83
C ARG A 373 1.05 16.53 -7.65
N PHE A 374 0.16 17.49 -7.93
CA PHE A 374 -0.99 17.28 -8.80
C PHE A 374 -0.55 16.89 -10.22
N GLU A 375 0.30 17.70 -10.85
CA GLU A 375 0.84 17.43 -12.18
C GLU A 375 1.72 16.17 -12.24
N ALA A 376 2.35 15.81 -11.12
CA ALA A 376 3.13 14.58 -11.02
C ALA A 376 2.27 13.31 -10.93
N ALA A 377 1.03 13.41 -10.43
CA ALA A 377 0.20 12.26 -10.13
C ALA A 377 -0.94 12.01 -11.13
N ILE A 378 -1.46 13.05 -11.80
CA ILE A 378 -2.71 13.00 -12.55
C ILE A 378 -2.55 13.66 -13.93
N PHE A 379 -3.01 12.95 -14.97
CA PHE A 379 -3.27 13.55 -16.28
C PHE A 379 -4.71 14.08 -16.34
N HIS A 380 -4.88 15.25 -16.90
CA HIS A 380 -6.15 15.95 -17.11
C HIS A 380 -6.29 16.44 -18.56
N ASN A 381 -7.40 17.05 -18.90
CA ASN A 381 -7.61 17.66 -20.22
C ASN A 381 -6.50 18.66 -20.56
N GLY A 382 -5.85 18.52 -21.70
CA GLY A 382 -4.71 19.31 -22.13
C GLY A 382 -3.34 18.79 -21.67
N SER A 383 -3.28 17.77 -20.81
CA SER A 383 -1.98 17.19 -20.41
C SER A 383 -1.25 16.56 -21.59
N GLU A 384 0.03 16.89 -21.74
CA GLU A 384 0.92 16.24 -22.67
C GLU A 384 1.39 14.90 -22.09
N VAL A 385 1.11 13.80 -22.79
CA VAL A 385 1.47 12.46 -22.34
C VAL A 385 2.88 12.07 -22.78
N ARG A 386 3.24 12.39 -24.01
CA ARG A 386 4.51 11.98 -24.60
C ARG A 386 4.99 12.94 -25.68
N ARG A 387 6.31 13.18 -25.70
CA ARG A 387 7.02 13.77 -26.84
C ARG A 387 8.01 12.77 -27.42
N ASN A 388 8.22 12.79 -28.73
CA ASN A 388 9.22 11.96 -29.39
C ASN A 388 10.65 12.51 -29.20
N THR A 389 11.64 11.83 -29.74
CA THR A 389 13.06 12.23 -29.69
C THR A 389 13.36 13.59 -30.32
N ASN A 390 12.50 14.04 -31.26
CA ASN A 390 12.59 15.35 -31.90
C ASN A 390 11.81 16.44 -31.14
N ASN A 391 11.33 16.13 -29.91
CA ASN A 391 10.51 17.02 -29.08
C ASN A 391 9.12 17.32 -29.68
N GLU A 392 8.64 16.53 -30.63
CA GLU A 392 7.29 16.66 -31.21
C GLU A 392 6.29 15.95 -30.29
N LEU A 393 5.12 16.60 -30.07
CA LEU A 393 4.06 16.06 -29.22
C LEU A 393 3.40 14.84 -29.90
N MET A 394 3.43 13.71 -29.22
CA MET A 394 2.83 12.46 -29.73
C MET A 394 1.38 12.27 -29.27
N TYR A 395 1.07 12.67 -28.04
CA TYR A 395 -0.26 12.48 -27.47
C TYR A 395 -0.59 13.54 -26.42
N THR A 396 -1.77 14.13 -26.54
CA THR A 396 -2.38 15.02 -25.56
C THR A 396 -3.71 14.44 -25.12
N ILE A 397 -4.06 14.57 -23.85
CA ILE A 397 -5.38 14.18 -23.31
C ILE A 397 -6.42 15.20 -23.79
N GLU A 398 -7.47 14.71 -24.46
CA GLU A 398 -8.59 15.50 -24.95
C GLU A 398 -9.90 14.96 -24.37
N SER A 399 -10.11 15.23 -23.06
CA SER A 399 -11.28 14.73 -22.31
C SER A 399 -12.52 15.63 -22.44
N ALA A 400 -12.44 16.78 -23.13
CA ALA A 400 -13.60 17.61 -23.41
C ALA A 400 -14.59 16.89 -24.33
N VAL A 401 -15.87 17.27 -24.26
CA VAL A 401 -16.92 16.73 -25.15
C VAL A 401 -16.52 16.92 -26.60
N GLY A 402 -16.53 15.82 -27.35
CA GLY A 402 -16.07 15.77 -28.74
C GLY A 402 -14.59 15.43 -28.91
N GLY A 403 -13.79 15.45 -27.84
CA GLY A 403 -12.40 15.01 -27.85
C GLY A 403 -12.25 13.48 -27.90
N LYS A 404 -11.07 13.01 -28.28
CA LYS A 404 -10.77 11.56 -28.43
C LYS A 404 -10.77 10.78 -27.13
N ASP A 405 -10.59 11.45 -25.97
CA ASP A 405 -10.59 10.87 -24.64
C ASP A 405 -11.85 11.24 -23.84
N ALA A 406 -12.88 11.77 -24.48
CA ALA A 406 -14.11 12.21 -23.83
C ALA A 406 -14.80 11.04 -23.11
N PRO A 407 -15.40 11.26 -21.90
CA PRO A 407 -16.17 10.26 -21.19
C PRO A 407 -17.27 9.67 -22.08
N GLY A 408 -17.50 8.35 -21.95
CA GLY A 408 -18.50 7.61 -22.72
C GLY A 408 -17.99 6.95 -23.99
N LEU A 409 -16.79 7.28 -24.47
CA LEU A 409 -16.15 6.53 -25.54
C LEU A 409 -15.54 5.23 -25.00
N THR A 410 -15.34 4.25 -25.87
CA THR A 410 -14.74 2.97 -25.49
C THR A 410 -13.32 3.17 -24.94
N GLY A 411 -13.05 2.64 -23.77
CA GLY A 411 -11.71 2.68 -23.17
C GLY A 411 -11.27 4.02 -22.61
N THR A 412 -12.19 5.01 -22.52
CA THR A 412 -11.88 6.31 -21.93
C THR A 412 -12.28 6.36 -20.45
N SER A 413 -11.72 7.34 -19.73
CA SER A 413 -12.02 7.59 -18.34
C SER A 413 -13.44 8.15 -18.17
N PRO A 414 -14.29 7.60 -17.29
CA PRO A 414 -15.57 8.20 -16.97
C PRO A 414 -15.43 9.49 -16.14
N THR A 415 -14.25 9.77 -15.57
CA THR A 415 -14.01 10.93 -14.72
C THR A 415 -13.31 12.08 -15.42
N SER A 416 -12.87 11.88 -16.67
CA SER A 416 -12.01 12.80 -17.47
C SER A 416 -10.56 12.88 -17.02
N TYR A 417 -10.14 12.09 -16.04
CA TYR A 417 -8.78 12.05 -15.48
C TYR A 417 -8.12 10.69 -15.69
N TYR A 418 -6.76 10.66 -15.70
CA TYR A 418 -5.96 9.43 -15.79
C TYR A 418 -4.82 9.46 -14.78
N ILE A 419 -4.38 8.29 -14.31
CA ILE A 419 -3.26 8.19 -13.38
C ILE A 419 -1.95 8.38 -14.15
N LYS A 420 -1.14 9.34 -13.71
CA LYS A 420 0.22 9.59 -14.20
C LYS A 420 1.28 8.98 -13.30
N LYS A 421 1.03 8.96 -12.00
CA LYS A 421 1.91 8.33 -11.02
C LYS A 421 2.14 6.86 -11.41
N PHE A 422 3.34 6.35 -11.31
CA PHE A 422 3.79 4.99 -11.65
C PHE A 422 4.01 4.67 -13.12
N VAL A 423 3.48 5.41 -14.09
CA VAL A 423 3.71 5.12 -15.50
C VAL A 423 5.09 5.63 -15.94
N PHE A 424 5.75 4.86 -16.78
CA PHE A 424 7.03 5.23 -17.34
C PHE A 424 6.84 6.22 -18.50
N SER A 425 7.34 7.44 -18.35
CA SER A 425 7.24 8.47 -19.38
C SER A 425 7.96 8.12 -20.69
N GLY A 426 8.92 7.18 -20.63
CA GLY A 426 9.64 6.65 -21.80
C GLY A 426 8.87 5.60 -22.60
N TRP A 427 7.74 5.09 -22.10
CA TRP A 427 6.96 4.07 -22.80
C TRP A 427 6.32 4.63 -24.10
N ASN A 428 6.43 3.89 -25.19
CA ASN A 428 5.83 4.23 -26.48
C ASN A 428 5.15 2.99 -27.08
N PRO A 429 3.81 2.92 -27.08
CA PRO A 429 3.06 1.78 -27.59
C PRO A 429 3.12 1.64 -29.12
N TYR A 430 3.57 2.67 -29.83
CA TYR A 430 3.65 2.71 -31.29
C TYR A 430 5.07 2.38 -31.80
N ASP A 431 6.00 2.09 -30.90
CA ASP A 431 7.36 1.68 -31.26
C ASP A 431 7.37 0.19 -31.65
N GLU A 432 8.12 -0.18 -32.66
CA GLU A 432 8.32 -1.58 -33.07
C GLU A 432 8.97 -2.40 -31.95
N ASN A 433 9.76 -1.74 -31.08
CA ASN A 433 10.38 -2.32 -29.90
C ASN A 433 9.84 -1.64 -28.64
N VAL A 434 8.63 -1.99 -28.20
CA VAL A 434 8.05 -1.46 -26.97
C VAL A 434 8.96 -1.73 -25.78
N VAL A 435 9.53 -0.68 -25.21
CA VAL A 435 10.44 -0.78 -24.06
C VAL A 435 9.63 -1.01 -22.80
N SER A 436 9.83 -2.16 -22.17
CA SER A 436 9.36 -2.39 -20.80
C SER A 436 10.26 -1.64 -19.82
N SER A 437 9.68 -1.17 -18.72
CA SER A 437 10.42 -0.52 -17.64
C SER A 437 10.46 -1.38 -16.39
N VAL A 438 11.48 -1.13 -15.57
CA VAL A 438 11.56 -1.76 -14.26
C VAL A 438 10.51 -1.13 -13.35
N HIS A 439 9.65 -1.98 -12.77
CA HIS A 439 8.67 -1.56 -11.78
C HIS A 439 8.91 -2.29 -10.45
N ALA A 440 8.62 -1.59 -9.35
CA ALA A 440 8.65 -2.14 -8.00
C ALA A 440 7.59 -1.48 -7.13
N VAL A 441 7.23 -2.12 -6.02
CA VAL A 441 6.38 -1.53 -4.98
C VAL A 441 7.27 -1.01 -3.87
N PHE A 442 7.12 0.24 -3.49
CA PHE A 442 7.73 0.80 -2.30
C PHE A 442 6.78 0.56 -1.13
N TYR A 443 7.04 -0.50 -0.37
CA TYR A 443 6.21 -0.85 0.79
C TYR A 443 6.35 0.15 1.93
N MET A 444 7.53 0.76 2.04
CA MET A 444 7.82 1.84 2.97
C MET A 444 8.72 2.86 2.30
N ARG A 445 8.37 4.12 2.45
CA ARG A 445 9.17 5.25 1.99
C ARG A 445 9.22 6.36 3.05
N TRP A 446 10.23 7.20 2.96
CA TRP A 446 10.50 8.22 3.97
C TRP A 446 9.32 9.17 4.22
N GLU A 447 8.60 9.55 3.18
CA GLU A 447 7.42 10.41 3.29
C GLU A 447 6.31 9.80 4.13
N GLN A 448 6.11 8.48 4.05
CA GLN A 448 5.15 7.80 4.93
C GLN A 448 5.58 7.91 6.38
N MET A 449 6.88 7.86 6.67
CA MET A 449 7.39 8.05 8.03
C MET A 449 7.15 9.48 8.53
N CYS A 450 7.31 10.49 7.66
CA CYS A 450 6.95 11.87 7.98
C CYS A 450 5.46 12.02 8.32
N LEU A 451 4.58 11.37 7.55
CA LEU A 451 3.14 11.38 7.79
C LEU A 451 2.76 10.65 9.08
N ILE A 452 3.34 9.46 9.32
CA ILE A 452 3.14 8.70 10.59
C ILE A 452 3.57 9.57 11.77
N PHE A 453 4.75 10.18 11.67
CA PHE A 453 5.28 11.05 12.73
C PHE A 453 4.37 12.25 12.97
N ALA A 454 4.01 12.99 11.92
CA ALA A 454 3.18 14.19 12.05
C ALA A 454 1.81 13.86 12.67
N GLU A 455 1.16 12.77 12.24
CA GLU A 455 -0.10 12.31 12.81
C GLU A 455 0.05 11.89 14.28
N ALA A 456 1.00 11.03 14.57
CA ALA A 456 1.16 10.45 15.89
C ALA A 456 1.69 11.46 16.92
N ALA A 457 2.72 12.21 16.59
CA ALA A 457 3.32 13.19 17.49
C ALA A 457 2.35 14.32 17.83
N SER A 458 1.52 14.79 16.87
CA SER A 458 0.52 15.82 17.15
C SER A 458 -0.59 15.41 18.11
N LYS A 459 -0.72 14.11 18.43
CA LYS A 459 -1.65 13.60 19.46
C LYS A 459 -1.08 13.66 20.88
N VAL A 460 0.24 13.80 21.01
CA VAL A 460 0.95 13.77 22.30
C VAL A 460 1.71 15.06 22.60
N THR A 461 1.98 15.88 21.59
CA THR A 461 2.65 17.19 21.75
C THR A 461 1.98 18.24 20.87
N SER A 462 2.35 19.52 21.02
CA SER A 462 1.90 20.59 20.12
C SER A 462 2.53 20.41 18.72
N PRO A 463 1.82 20.78 17.64
CA PRO A 463 2.38 20.74 16.29
C PRO A 463 3.70 21.52 16.10
N ASN A 464 3.93 22.55 16.92
CA ASN A 464 5.15 23.36 16.87
C ASN A 464 6.28 22.85 17.80
N ASP A 465 5.99 21.87 18.68
CA ASP A 465 6.95 21.40 19.67
C ASP A 465 7.76 20.20 19.17
N GLY A 466 9.06 20.40 19.02
CA GLY A 466 10.02 19.35 18.66
C GLY A 466 10.83 18.80 19.85
N SER A 467 10.59 19.25 21.09
CA SER A 467 11.44 18.94 22.24
C SER A 467 11.48 17.44 22.56
N MET A 468 10.36 16.71 22.36
CA MET A 468 10.26 15.29 22.70
C MET A 468 10.98 14.37 21.70
N PHE A 469 10.99 14.72 20.43
CA PHE A 469 11.46 13.82 19.34
C PHE A 469 12.62 14.39 18.51
N GLY A 470 13.10 15.60 18.83
CA GLY A 470 14.13 16.32 18.06
C GLY A 470 13.62 16.97 16.78
N ILE A 471 12.34 16.77 16.44
CA ILE A 471 11.64 17.33 15.27
C ILE A 471 10.18 17.59 15.66
N SER A 472 9.59 18.66 15.15
CA SER A 472 8.16 18.95 15.39
C SER A 472 7.25 18.31 14.34
N PRO A 473 5.97 18.00 14.67
CA PRO A 473 4.98 17.58 13.68
C PRO A 473 4.86 18.52 12.48
N LYS A 474 4.89 19.82 12.71
CA LYS A 474 4.89 20.86 11.67
C LYS A 474 6.10 20.73 10.73
N GLN A 475 7.29 20.52 11.29
CA GLN A 475 8.51 20.38 10.48
C GLN A 475 8.46 19.11 9.61
N ALA A 476 7.89 18.02 10.11
CA ALA A 476 7.70 16.81 9.31
C ALA A 476 6.77 17.02 8.10
N LEU A 477 5.69 17.79 8.25
CA LEU A 477 4.84 18.18 7.12
C LEU A 477 5.53 19.19 6.18
N ALA A 478 6.36 20.09 6.72
CA ALA A 478 7.10 21.04 5.91
C ALA A 478 8.00 20.36 4.89
N TYR A 479 8.60 19.22 5.22
CA TYR A 479 9.39 18.41 4.26
C TYR A 479 8.57 17.94 3.07
N LEU A 480 7.29 17.62 3.27
CA LEU A 480 6.40 17.14 2.21
C LEU A 480 5.87 18.29 1.35
N ARG A 481 5.62 19.44 1.95
CA ARG A 481 5.01 20.60 1.30
C ARG A 481 6.02 21.44 0.54
N ASN A 482 7.29 21.45 0.94
CA ASN A 482 8.38 22.19 0.30
C ASN A 482 8.97 21.48 -0.93
N ARG A 483 8.17 20.71 -1.67
CA ARG A 483 8.65 19.97 -2.84
C ARG A 483 8.99 20.86 -4.01
N PRO A 484 10.03 20.52 -4.80
CA PRO A 484 10.28 21.22 -6.05
C PRO A 484 9.16 20.96 -7.08
N THR A 485 9.13 21.79 -8.11
CA THR A 485 8.25 21.60 -9.27
C THR A 485 8.76 20.48 -10.17
N THR A 486 7.94 20.09 -11.17
CA THR A 486 8.32 19.11 -12.20
C THR A 486 9.54 19.52 -13.03
N GLU A 487 9.96 20.77 -12.97
CA GLU A 487 11.17 21.30 -13.63
C GLU A 487 12.39 21.35 -12.70
N GLY A 488 12.32 20.77 -11.50
CA GLY A 488 13.40 20.81 -10.50
C GLY A 488 13.58 22.16 -9.81
N LYS A 489 12.65 23.10 -10.04
CA LYS A 489 12.65 24.40 -9.37
C LYS A 489 12.03 24.29 -7.97
N PRO A 490 12.42 25.13 -6.99
CA PRO A 490 11.74 25.19 -5.72
C PRO A 490 10.24 25.44 -5.90
N SER A 491 9.40 24.78 -5.10
CA SER A 491 7.96 25.05 -5.08
C SER A 491 7.67 26.48 -4.63
N TYR A 492 6.47 26.98 -4.93
CA TYR A 492 6.03 28.28 -4.43
C TYR A 492 6.19 28.40 -2.91
N VAL A 493 5.74 27.37 -2.19
CA VAL A 493 5.82 27.31 -0.72
C VAL A 493 7.27 27.33 -0.24
N ALA A 494 8.18 26.61 -0.89
CA ALA A 494 9.61 26.62 -0.53
C ALA A 494 10.26 28.00 -0.72
N GLN A 495 9.80 28.79 -1.70
CA GLN A 495 10.34 30.12 -2.00
C GLN A 495 9.72 31.22 -1.12
N ASN A 496 8.41 31.14 -0.83
CA ASN A 496 7.64 32.24 -0.26
C ASN A 496 7.13 31.95 1.17
N GLY A 497 7.41 30.75 1.70
CA GLY A 497 6.87 30.29 2.98
C GLY A 497 5.50 29.62 2.85
N ASP A 498 5.04 28.97 3.93
CA ASP A 498 3.79 28.23 4.00
C ASP A 498 2.91 28.78 5.13
N PRO A 499 2.21 29.90 4.92
CA PRO A 499 1.36 30.52 5.93
C PRO A 499 0.18 29.62 6.33
N TYR A 500 -0.32 28.76 5.43
CA TYR A 500 -1.39 27.83 5.76
C TYR A 500 -0.92 26.74 6.75
N LEU A 501 0.28 26.21 6.59
CA LEU A 501 0.88 25.29 7.56
C LEU A 501 1.06 25.96 8.92
N ASP A 502 1.47 27.24 8.95
CA ASP A 502 1.63 28.02 10.17
C ASP A 502 0.29 28.18 10.91
N GLU A 503 -0.78 28.50 10.20
CA GLU A 503 -2.14 28.59 10.75
C GLU A 503 -2.63 27.24 11.27
N CYS A 504 -2.45 26.19 10.51
CA CYS A 504 -2.84 24.84 10.92
C CYS A 504 -2.08 24.39 12.18
N ALA A 505 -0.77 24.69 12.25
CA ALA A 505 0.04 24.33 13.41
C ALA A 505 -0.34 25.08 14.70
N ALA A 506 -1.08 26.18 14.61
CA ALA A 506 -1.63 26.90 15.75
C ALA A 506 -2.94 26.29 16.30
N SER A 507 -3.58 25.35 15.56
CA SER A 507 -4.84 24.72 15.92
C SER A 507 -4.76 23.20 15.77
N PRO A 508 -4.90 22.40 16.85
CA PRO A 508 -4.86 20.94 16.75
C PRO A 508 -5.86 20.35 15.74
N ALA A 509 -7.07 20.92 15.65
CA ALA A 509 -8.10 20.42 14.73
C ALA A 509 -7.75 20.73 13.26
N LEU A 510 -7.24 21.92 12.97
CA LEU A 510 -6.80 22.28 11.62
C LEU A 510 -5.56 21.47 11.23
N PHE A 511 -4.64 21.26 12.15
CA PHE A 511 -3.45 20.46 11.90
C PHE A 511 -3.81 19.00 11.60
N GLU A 512 -4.74 18.41 12.35
CA GLU A 512 -5.24 17.06 12.07
C GLU A 512 -5.88 16.98 10.67
N ALA A 513 -6.69 17.95 10.30
CA ALA A 513 -7.30 18.00 8.96
C ALA A 513 -6.23 18.12 7.87
N LEU A 514 -5.21 18.95 8.06
CA LEU A 514 -4.08 19.07 7.15
C LEU A 514 -3.30 17.75 7.03
N VAL A 515 -2.96 17.11 8.14
CA VAL A 515 -2.28 15.80 8.14
C VAL A 515 -3.07 14.76 7.34
N LYS A 516 -4.39 14.68 7.54
CA LYS A 516 -5.25 13.75 6.79
C LYS A 516 -5.27 14.05 5.29
N ASN A 517 -5.23 15.34 4.91
CA ASN A 517 -5.13 15.73 3.51
C ASN A 517 -3.74 15.43 2.93
N GLU A 518 -2.67 15.66 3.68
CA GLU A 518 -1.30 15.30 3.26
C GLU A 518 -1.14 13.80 3.07
N TRP A 519 -1.71 12.95 3.94
CA TRP A 519 -1.83 11.52 3.69
C TRP A 519 -2.49 11.23 2.34
N ARG A 520 -3.62 11.88 2.07
CA ARG A 520 -4.41 11.66 0.86
C ARG A 520 -3.62 11.96 -0.42
N ILE A 521 -3.00 13.13 -0.51
CA ILE A 521 -2.33 13.60 -1.73
C ILE A 521 -0.93 13.02 -1.90
N THR A 522 -0.16 12.88 -0.83
CA THR A 522 1.21 12.33 -0.88
C THR A 522 1.18 10.84 -1.25
N THR A 523 0.28 10.07 -0.65
CA THR A 523 0.19 8.63 -0.87
C THR A 523 -0.95 8.21 -1.81
N CYS A 524 -1.46 9.12 -2.64
CA CYS A 524 -2.51 8.78 -3.60
C CYS A 524 -2.08 7.62 -4.49
N PHE A 525 -3.00 6.69 -4.73
CA PHE A 525 -2.82 5.45 -5.50
C PHE A 525 -1.91 4.39 -4.86
N GLU A 526 -1.42 4.61 -3.64
CA GLU A 526 -0.61 3.64 -2.91
C GLU A 526 -1.42 2.72 -1.96
N GLY A 527 -2.75 2.85 -1.97
CA GLY A 527 -3.68 2.02 -1.18
C GLY A 527 -3.94 2.52 0.23
N ASN A 528 -3.23 3.52 0.72
CA ASN A 528 -3.34 4.00 2.11
C ASN A 528 -4.73 4.56 2.43
N ARG A 529 -5.32 5.37 1.53
CA ARG A 529 -6.62 6.02 1.72
C ARG A 529 -7.72 5.05 2.15
N PHE A 530 -7.73 3.83 1.59
CA PHE A 530 -8.71 2.81 1.92
C PHE A 530 -8.67 2.40 3.39
N PHE A 531 -7.47 2.25 3.94
CA PHE A 531 -7.26 1.89 5.34
C PHE A 531 -7.40 3.11 6.26
N ASP A 532 -6.93 4.27 5.84
CA ASP A 532 -6.95 5.51 6.61
C ASP A 532 -8.37 5.98 6.93
N LEU A 533 -9.26 6.01 5.96
CA LEU A 533 -10.67 6.34 6.18
C LEU A 533 -11.32 5.47 7.26
N ARG A 534 -10.93 4.20 7.32
CA ARG A 534 -11.48 3.22 8.27
C ARG A 534 -10.84 3.34 9.66
N ARG A 535 -9.52 3.44 9.73
CA ARG A 535 -8.81 3.57 11.02
C ARG A 535 -9.11 4.88 11.76
N TRP A 536 -9.42 5.96 11.01
CA TRP A 536 -9.80 7.25 11.59
C TRP A 536 -11.25 7.29 12.10
N THR A 537 -12.08 6.33 11.74
CA THR A 537 -13.49 6.26 12.14
C THR A 537 -13.61 5.80 13.60
N ALA A 538 -13.92 6.73 14.51
CA ALA A 538 -14.07 6.42 15.93
C ALA A 538 -15.36 5.64 16.27
N ASN A 539 -16.44 5.93 15.54
CA ASN A 539 -17.70 5.19 15.65
C ASN A 539 -17.86 4.25 14.44
N PRO A 540 -17.70 2.93 14.62
CA PRO A 540 -17.78 1.97 13.50
C PRO A 540 -19.13 1.93 12.77
N SER A 541 -20.18 2.48 13.39
CA SER A 541 -21.50 2.61 12.74
C SER A 541 -21.61 3.84 11.82
N ASP A 542 -20.66 4.76 11.89
CA ASP A 542 -20.59 5.91 10.98
C ASP A 542 -19.86 5.52 9.70
N LEU A 543 -20.62 5.31 8.65
CA LEU A 543 -20.10 4.94 7.34
C LEU A 543 -19.95 6.14 6.39
N SER A 544 -20.20 7.36 6.86
CA SER A 544 -20.23 8.57 6.02
C SER A 544 -18.91 8.84 5.30
N ALA A 545 -17.77 8.51 5.94
CA ALA A 545 -16.44 8.69 5.35
C ALA A 545 -16.14 7.74 4.19
N ILE A 546 -16.81 6.58 4.12
CA ILE A 546 -16.57 5.55 3.10
C ILE A 546 -17.72 5.40 2.11
N ASN A 547 -18.95 5.82 2.46
CA ASN A 547 -20.16 5.76 1.63
C ASN A 547 -20.43 7.12 1.00
N VAL A 548 -19.65 7.47 0.01
CA VAL A 548 -19.65 8.77 -0.66
C VAL A 548 -20.04 8.65 -2.13
N GLU A 549 -20.58 9.72 -2.71
CA GLU A 549 -20.74 9.85 -4.15
C GLU A 549 -19.38 10.12 -4.80
N ILE A 550 -19.09 9.38 -5.86
CA ILE A 550 -17.87 9.54 -6.64
C ILE A 550 -18.15 10.44 -7.83
N GLN A 551 -17.36 11.48 -7.97
CA GLN A 551 -17.50 12.47 -9.02
C GLN A 551 -16.34 12.43 -10.00
N GLY A 552 -16.67 12.68 -11.26
CA GLY A 552 -15.79 13.10 -12.33
C GLY A 552 -16.14 14.52 -12.76
N VAL A 553 -15.63 14.95 -13.90
CA VAL A 553 -15.95 16.24 -14.49
C VAL A 553 -16.38 16.09 -15.95
N SER A 554 -17.46 16.75 -16.33
CA SER A 554 -17.82 16.98 -17.73
C SER A 554 -17.20 18.30 -18.18
N ILE A 555 -16.49 18.27 -19.30
CA ILE A 555 -15.77 19.43 -19.85
C ILE A 555 -16.40 19.79 -21.19
N THR A 556 -16.95 20.99 -21.27
CA THR A 556 -17.54 21.54 -22.51
C THR A 556 -16.79 22.78 -22.98
N GLY A 557 -16.89 23.11 -24.25
CA GLY A 557 -16.09 24.19 -24.87
C GLY A 557 -14.80 23.67 -25.50
N ASP A 558 -13.95 24.57 -25.90
CA ASP A 558 -12.68 24.31 -26.57
C ASP A 558 -11.58 25.31 -26.14
N ALA A 559 -10.38 25.17 -26.71
CA ALA A 559 -9.25 26.02 -26.38
C ALA A 559 -9.43 27.49 -26.83
N GLU A 560 -10.27 27.76 -27.81
CA GLU A 560 -10.50 29.12 -28.34
C GLU A 560 -11.59 29.84 -27.52
N SER A 561 -12.71 29.16 -27.24
CA SER A 561 -13.85 29.71 -26.50
C SER A 561 -13.71 29.59 -24.97
N GLY A 562 -12.74 28.81 -24.49
CA GLY A 562 -12.56 28.43 -23.11
C GLY A 562 -13.38 27.20 -22.71
N TYR A 563 -12.96 26.54 -21.64
CA TYR A 563 -13.62 25.34 -21.12
C TYR A 563 -14.55 25.68 -19.95
N THR A 564 -15.63 24.91 -19.84
CA THR A 564 -16.54 24.90 -18.68
C THR A 564 -16.47 23.52 -18.04
N TYR A 565 -16.24 23.49 -16.73
CA TYR A 565 -16.06 22.28 -15.93
C TYR A 565 -17.29 22.06 -15.02
N THR A 566 -17.98 20.94 -15.19
CA THR A 566 -19.20 20.60 -14.44
C THR A 566 -19.00 19.26 -13.73
N PRO A 567 -19.02 19.21 -12.38
CA PRO A 567 -18.97 17.95 -11.65
C PRO A 567 -20.10 17.00 -12.08
N THR A 568 -19.76 15.72 -12.24
CA THR A 568 -20.71 14.67 -12.69
C THR A 568 -20.60 13.46 -11.77
N VAL A 569 -21.72 12.97 -11.27
CA VAL A 569 -21.75 11.75 -10.43
C VAL A 569 -21.49 10.53 -11.29
N ILE A 570 -20.51 9.72 -10.90
CA ILE A 570 -20.11 8.47 -11.57
C ILE A 570 -20.74 7.26 -10.89
N GLU A 571 -20.66 7.19 -9.57
CA GLU A 571 -21.22 6.12 -8.74
C GLU A 571 -21.35 6.56 -7.29
N ARG A 572 -21.96 5.72 -6.47
CA ARG A 572 -21.98 5.88 -5.01
C ARG A 572 -21.37 4.65 -4.35
N LYS A 573 -20.44 4.88 -3.42
CA LYS A 573 -19.92 3.81 -2.57
C LYS A 573 -21.00 3.40 -1.56
N ASN A 574 -21.07 2.09 -1.27
CA ASN A 574 -22.11 1.52 -0.40
C ASN A 574 -21.56 0.29 0.36
N TYR A 575 -20.71 0.56 1.32
CA TYR A 575 -20.18 -0.47 2.21
C TYR A 575 -21.14 -0.73 3.38
N PRO A 576 -21.37 -2.00 3.76
CA PRO A 576 -22.19 -2.32 4.93
C PRO A 576 -21.42 -2.12 6.25
N SER A 577 -20.09 -2.00 6.20
CA SER A 577 -19.23 -1.91 7.39
C SER A 577 -17.90 -1.24 7.06
N ILE A 578 -17.27 -0.61 8.06
CA ILE A 578 -15.87 -0.19 7.95
C ILE A 578 -14.91 -1.39 7.95
N TRP A 579 -15.34 -2.52 8.50
CA TRP A 579 -14.58 -3.77 8.53
C TRP A 579 -14.70 -4.53 7.22
N ARG A 580 -13.72 -5.37 6.91
CA ARG A 580 -13.76 -6.24 5.73
C ARG A 580 -14.16 -7.66 6.14
N PRO A 581 -14.86 -8.39 5.28
CA PRO A 581 -15.23 -9.76 5.58
C PRO A 581 -14.00 -10.67 5.56
N LEU A 582 -13.93 -11.59 6.51
CA LEU A 582 -13.06 -12.75 6.39
C LEU A 582 -13.51 -13.60 5.20
N PRO A 583 -12.61 -14.39 4.57
CA PRO A 583 -13.01 -15.27 3.48
C PRO A 583 -14.09 -16.26 3.90
N TYR A 584 -15.20 -16.27 3.17
CA TYR A 584 -16.39 -17.06 3.49
C TYR A 584 -16.12 -18.55 3.70
N LEU A 585 -15.30 -19.14 2.80
CA LEU A 585 -15.01 -20.58 2.87
C LEU A 585 -14.24 -20.95 4.16
N ASP A 586 -13.38 -20.06 4.63
CA ASP A 586 -12.61 -20.29 5.86
C ASP A 586 -13.49 -20.15 7.09
N VAL A 587 -14.37 -19.14 7.13
CA VAL A 587 -15.37 -18.96 8.20
C VAL A 587 -16.32 -20.17 8.27
N ARG A 588 -16.79 -20.64 7.12
CA ARG A 588 -17.67 -21.80 7.07
C ARG A 588 -16.99 -23.10 7.52
N ARG A 589 -15.70 -23.26 7.23
CA ARG A 589 -14.93 -24.45 7.59
C ARG A 589 -14.51 -24.45 9.06
N CYS A 590 -14.17 -23.27 9.61
CA CYS A 590 -13.65 -23.11 10.95
C CYS A 590 -14.76 -22.53 11.86
N PRO A 591 -15.51 -23.34 12.60
CA PRO A 591 -16.73 -22.91 13.30
C PRO A 591 -16.48 -21.85 14.39
N ASN A 592 -15.23 -21.75 14.88
CA ASN A 592 -14.81 -20.78 15.88
C ASN A 592 -14.18 -19.51 15.27
N LEU A 593 -14.15 -19.40 13.95
CA LEU A 593 -13.64 -18.23 13.24
C LEU A 593 -14.74 -17.17 13.08
N VAL A 594 -14.84 -16.25 14.05
CA VAL A 594 -15.86 -15.20 14.10
C VAL A 594 -15.73 -14.23 12.95
N GLN A 595 -16.81 -14.00 12.19
CA GLN A 595 -16.86 -13.03 11.10
C GLN A 595 -16.90 -11.58 11.63
N ASN A 596 -16.46 -10.61 10.84
CA ASN A 596 -16.59 -9.19 11.17
C ASN A 596 -18.04 -8.71 11.11
N ALA A 597 -18.40 -7.77 12.00
CA ALA A 597 -19.70 -7.13 12.05
C ALA A 597 -20.05 -6.42 10.73
N GLY A 598 -21.32 -6.51 10.32
CA GLY A 598 -21.81 -6.04 9.03
C GLY A 598 -21.67 -7.05 7.90
N TRP A 599 -21.09 -8.24 8.17
CA TRP A 599 -20.91 -9.33 7.21
C TRP A 599 -21.54 -10.65 7.70
N GLU A 600 -22.59 -10.56 8.50
CA GLU A 600 -23.28 -11.70 9.12
C GLU A 600 -23.78 -12.70 8.08
N SER A 601 -24.16 -12.23 6.89
CA SER A 601 -24.59 -13.08 5.76
C SER A 601 -23.45 -13.86 5.09
N TRP A 602 -22.20 -13.57 5.46
CA TRP A 602 -20.99 -14.22 4.92
C TRP A 602 -20.43 -15.27 5.89
N LYS A 603 -21.33 -16.01 6.57
CA LYS A 603 -20.99 -17.11 7.50
C LYS A 603 -21.09 -18.47 6.84
#